data_babb8c2567eb081044ea472bef429c11
#
_entry.id   babb8c2567eb081044ea472bef429c11
#
_cell.length_a   1.000
_cell.length_b   1.000
_cell.length_c   1.000
_cell.angle_alpha   90.00
_cell.angle_beta   90.00
_cell.angle_gamma   90.00
#
_symmetry.space_group_name_H-M   'P 1'
#
loop_
_entity.id
_entity.type
_entity.pdbx_description
1 polymer ?
#
loop_
_entity_poly.entity_id
_entity_poly.type
_entity_poly.pdbx_seq_one_letter_code
_entity_poly.pdbx_strand_id
1 'polypeptide(L)'
;ERHLKEAIDKLAERWIYIQNNNERRRIRWIQEEAEYFEGEGKIEIVFADSIMPYLTQLQGQFTKIVIKNVSTLKSVYSIRLYELLMQFKVIGDRLISINDFRSMLGLDEKKYATFKSLNQWVIKPAIKELNQKSNLSVTVDTVKKGRSVFALHFHFKEDQQIKMMLED
;
A
#
# COMPACT_ATOMS: atom_id res chain seq x y z
N GLU A 1 0.59 -6.01 22.63
CA GLU A 1 1.86 -5.40 23.02
C GLU A 1 3.03 -6.03 22.27
N ARG A 2 3.27 -7.33 22.40
CA ARG A 2 4.39 -8.04 21.77
C ARG A 2 4.49 -7.78 20.25
N HIS A 3 3.39 -7.85 19.51
CA HIS A 3 3.38 -7.62 18.06
C HIS A 3 3.71 -6.17 17.67
N LEU A 4 3.37 -5.21 18.54
CA LEU A 4 3.67 -3.82 18.29
C LEU A 4 5.17 -3.55 18.48
N LYS A 5 5.77 -4.10 19.52
CA LYS A 5 7.22 -4.03 19.74
C LYS A 5 7.99 -4.65 18.57
N GLU A 6 7.63 -5.87 18.16
CA GLU A 6 8.24 -6.53 17.00
C GLU A 6 8.11 -5.71 15.70
N ALA A 7 7.01 -4.96 15.53
CA ALA A 7 6.81 -4.11 14.37
C ALA A 7 7.73 -2.89 14.39
N ILE A 8 7.96 -2.31 15.58
CA ILE A 8 8.86 -1.16 15.76
C ILE A 8 10.31 -1.58 15.59
N ASP A 9 10.74 -2.69 16.20
CA ASP A 9 12.07 -3.24 16.02
C ASP A 9 12.38 -3.43 14.53
N LYS A 10 11.42 -4.01 13.78
CA LYS A 10 11.53 -4.17 12.31
C LYS A 10 11.59 -2.84 11.57
N LEU A 11 10.91 -1.80 12.04
CA LEU A 11 10.96 -0.48 11.43
C LEU A 11 12.29 0.21 11.73
N ALA A 12 12.78 0.09 12.96
CA ALA A 12 14.07 0.64 13.39
C ALA A 12 15.26 0.03 12.64
N GLU A 13 15.19 -1.26 12.33
CA GLU A 13 16.23 -1.95 11.55
C GLU A 13 16.17 -1.65 10.05
N ARG A 14 15.06 -1.08 9.55
CA ARG A 14 14.85 -0.88 8.12
C ARG A 14 15.64 0.31 7.59
N TRP A 15 16.31 0.09 6.45
CA TRP A 15 17.00 1.12 5.70
C TRP A 15 16.17 1.60 4.51
N ILE A 16 16.21 2.91 4.28
CA ILE A 16 15.68 3.54 3.08
C ILE A 16 16.84 3.84 2.16
N TYR A 17 16.69 3.50 0.90
CA TYR A 17 17.66 3.80 -0.14
C TYR A 17 17.10 4.92 -1.01
N ILE A 18 17.81 6.05 -1.04
CA ILE A 18 17.49 7.20 -1.87
C ILE A 18 18.57 7.29 -2.93
N GLN A 19 18.15 7.33 -4.17
CA GLN A 19 19.05 7.41 -5.31
C GLN A 19 18.66 8.59 -6.18
N ASN A 20 19.60 9.50 -6.39
CA ASN A 20 19.54 10.59 -7.37
C ASN A 20 20.54 10.27 -8.49
N ASN A 21 20.55 11.10 -9.56
CA ASN A 21 21.48 10.93 -10.69
C ASN A 21 22.97 10.91 -10.27
N ASN A 22 23.32 11.52 -9.14
CA ASN A 22 24.71 11.70 -8.69
C ASN A 22 25.02 11.03 -7.35
N GLU A 23 24.05 10.53 -6.62
CA GLU A 23 24.26 10.07 -5.26
C GLU A 23 23.31 8.93 -4.88
N ARG A 24 23.85 7.98 -4.12
CA ARG A 24 23.07 6.93 -3.45
C ARG A 24 23.26 7.05 -1.95
N ARG A 25 22.17 7.35 -1.22
CA ARG A 25 22.15 7.43 0.25
C ARG A 25 21.38 6.27 0.86
N ARG A 26 21.80 5.91 2.06
CA ARG A 26 21.10 4.96 2.92
C ARG A 26 20.81 5.64 4.25
N ILE A 27 19.55 5.80 4.59
CA ILE A 27 19.08 6.46 5.80
C ILE A 27 18.16 5.54 6.61
N ARG A 28 18.06 5.76 7.92
CA ARG A 28 17.11 5.05 8.78
C ARG A 28 15.80 5.82 8.92
N TRP A 29 14.74 5.08 9.26
CA TRP A 29 13.44 5.68 9.58
C TRP A 29 13.46 6.37 10.94
N ILE A 30 14.07 5.70 11.94
CA ILE A 30 14.05 6.08 13.35
C ILE A 30 15.47 6.45 13.75
N GLN A 31 15.61 7.59 14.44
CA GLN A 31 16.88 8.10 14.95
C GLN A 31 17.15 7.56 16.36
N GLU A 32 16.10 7.48 17.19
CA GLU A 32 16.13 6.99 18.55
C GLU A 32 15.21 5.79 18.69
N GLU A 33 15.50 4.91 19.65
CA GLU A 33 14.62 3.80 19.98
C GLU A 33 13.28 4.33 20.47
N ALA A 34 12.19 3.71 20.01
CA ALA A 34 10.86 4.05 20.46
C ALA A 34 10.73 3.68 21.95
N GLU A 35 10.36 4.63 22.78
CA GLU A 35 10.01 4.35 24.16
C GLU A 35 8.62 3.69 24.24
N TYR A 36 8.56 2.59 24.95
CA TYR A 36 7.34 1.84 25.20
C TYR A 36 6.84 2.14 26.61
N PHE A 37 5.68 2.78 26.70
CA PHE A 37 5.04 3.04 27.99
C PHE A 37 4.12 1.87 28.36
N GLU A 38 4.53 1.04 29.33
CA GLU A 38 3.71 -0.06 29.82
C GLU A 38 2.38 0.47 30.40
N GLY A 39 1.28 -0.13 29.96
CA GLY A 39 -0.07 0.17 30.47
C GLY A 39 -0.87 1.23 29.70
N GLU A 40 -0.26 2.07 28.87
CA GLU A 40 -0.97 3.09 28.10
C GLU A 40 -1.28 2.70 26.65
N GLY A 41 -0.67 1.64 26.14
CA GLY A 41 -0.80 1.21 24.74
C GLY A 41 -0.30 2.25 23.72
N LYS A 42 0.54 3.19 24.18
CA LYS A 42 1.11 4.26 23.36
C LYS A 42 2.58 4.01 23.09
N ILE A 43 3.02 4.37 21.91
CA ILE A 43 4.41 4.36 21.50
C ILE A 43 4.74 5.69 20.87
N GLU A 44 5.83 6.27 21.27
CA GLU A 44 6.42 7.45 20.66
C GLU A 44 7.56 7.02 19.73
N ILE A 45 7.54 7.53 18.51
CA ILE A 45 8.55 7.26 17.50
C ILE A 45 9.18 8.59 17.08
N VAL A 46 10.49 8.71 17.24
CA VAL A 46 11.24 9.85 16.75
C VAL A 46 11.86 9.50 15.40
N PHE A 47 11.39 10.15 14.36
CA PHE A 47 11.94 9.98 13.01
C PHE A 47 13.33 10.60 12.90
N ALA A 48 14.20 9.98 12.11
CA ALA A 48 15.53 10.51 11.85
C ALA A 48 15.45 11.87 11.12
N ASP A 49 16.27 12.85 11.54
CA ASP A 49 16.30 14.18 10.91
C ASP A 49 16.57 14.10 9.41
N SER A 50 17.37 13.13 9.00
CA SER A 50 17.70 12.88 7.59
C SER A 50 16.51 12.47 6.72
N ILE A 51 15.42 11.93 7.31
CA ILE A 51 14.21 11.57 6.57
C ILE A 51 13.18 12.71 6.56
N MET A 52 13.25 13.65 7.51
CA MET A 52 12.27 14.71 7.66
C MET A 52 12.02 15.52 6.36
N PRO A 53 13.04 15.90 5.56
CA PRO A 53 12.80 16.57 4.28
C PRO A 53 11.92 15.77 3.32
N TYR A 54 12.04 14.43 3.33
CA TYR A 54 11.25 13.55 2.47
C TYR A 54 9.83 13.32 2.99
N LEU A 55 9.59 13.49 4.28
CA LEU A 55 8.26 13.39 4.88
C LEU A 55 7.49 14.73 4.83
N THR A 56 8.18 15.86 5.01
CA THR A 56 7.54 17.17 5.16
C THR A 56 7.48 17.97 3.86
N GLN A 57 8.38 17.74 2.90
CA GLN A 57 8.40 18.43 1.61
C GLN A 57 7.55 17.77 0.52
N LEU A 58 6.66 16.87 0.87
CA LEU A 58 5.67 16.26 -0.02
C LEU A 58 4.58 17.27 -0.44
N GLN A 59 4.98 18.47 -0.87
CA GLN A 59 4.04 19.47 -1.36
C GLN A 59 3.47 19.03 -2.71
N GLY A 60 2.22 18.64 -2.72
CA GLY A 60 1.41 18.49 -3.93
C GLY A 60 1.32 17.10 -4.57
N GLN A 61 2.08 16.11 -4.13
CA GLN A 61 2.05 14.74 -4.74
C GLN A 61 1.86 13.63 -3.71
N PHE A 62 1.02 13.82 -2.73
CA PHE A 62 0.71 12.78 -1.76
C PHE A 62 -0.75 12.33 -1.88
N THR A 63 -0.99 11.06 -1.62
CA THR A 63 -2.34 10.50 -1.53
C THR A 63 -2.75 10.45 -0.06
N LYS A 64 -3.77 11.23 0.31
CA LYS A 64 -4.34 11.16 1.66
C LYS A 64 -5.14 9.87 1.79
N ILE A 65 -4.71 8.98 2.69
CA ILE A 65 -5.38 7.75 3.03
C ILE A 65 -5.90 7.85 4.47
N VAL A 66 -7.18 7.57 4.66
CA VAL A 66 -7.77 7.47 5.99
C VAL A 66 -7.45 6.09 6.55
N ILE A 67 -6.72 6.03 7.66
CA ILE A 67 -6.25 4.77 8.28
C ILE A 67 -7.42 3.82 8.56
N LYS A 68 -8.56 4.34 9.00
CA LYS A 68 -9.76 3.54 9.27
C LYS A 68 -10.20 2.69 8.06
N ASN A 69 -10.04 3.20 6.84
CA ASN A 69 -10.45 2.49 5.62
C ASN A 69 -9.53 1.33 5.26
N VAL A 70 -8.32 1.27 5.80
CA VAL A 70 -7.33 0.22 5.54
C VAL A 70 -7.07 -0.68 6.74
N SER A 71 -7.42 -0.25 7.94
CA SER A 71 -7.16 -0.99 9.20
C SER A 71 -7.89 -2.34 9.26
N THR A 72 -8.99 -2.48 8.55
CA THR A 72 -9.79 -3.72 8.46
C THR A 72 -9.24 -4.71 7.44
N LEU A 73 -8.34 -4.27 6.55
CA LEU A 73 -7.73 -5.10 5.53
C LEU A 73 -6.64 -5.99 6.14
N LYS A 74 -6.66 -7.28 5.82
CA LYS A 74 -5.71 -8.27 6.35
C LYS A 74 -4.62 -8.62 5.35
N SER A 75 -4.92 -8.51 4.05
CA SER A 75 -3.98 -8.86 3.00
C SER A 75 -3.08 -7.66 2.65
N VAL A 76 -1.77 -7.88 2.66
CA VAL A 76 -0.78 -6.90 2.18
C VAL A 76 -1.10 -6.46 0.74
N TYR A 77 -1.58 -7.39 -0.10
CA TYR A 77 -1.94 -7.09 -1.49
C TYR A 77 -3.18 -6.20 -1.59
N SER A 78 -4.15 -6.37 -0.68
CA SER A 78 -5.34 -5.52 -0.61
C SER A 78 -4.97 -4.10 -0.17
N ILE A 79 -4.14 -3.97 0.86
CA ILE A 79 -3.64 -2.68 1.34
C ILE A 79 -2.89 -1.97 0.21
N ARG A 80 -1.98 -2.68 -0.45
CA ARG A 80 -1.18 -2.09 -1.53
C ARG A 80 -2.01 -1.71 -2.74
N LEU A 81 -3.00 -2.53 -3.12
CA LEU A 81 -3.94 -2.21 -4.19
C LEU A 81 -4.78 -0.98 -3.82
N TYR A 82 -5.28 -0.88 -2.59
CA TYR A 82 -5.98 0.30 -2.10
C TYR A 82 -5.13 1.58 -2.28
N GLU A 83 -3.88 1.56 -1.82
CA GLU A 83 -2.95 2.69 -1.98
C GLU A 83 -2.77 3.10 -3.45
N LEU A 84 -2.60 2.11 -4.33
CA LEU A 84 -2.43 2.35 -5.76
C LEU A 84 -3.68 2.98 -6.39
N LEU A 85 -4.88 2.52 -6.02
CA LEU A 85 -6.13 3.06 -6.56
C LEU A 85 -6.40 4.46 -6.02
N MET A 86 -6.16 4.71 -4.75
CA MET A 86 -6.38 6.02 -4.13
C MET A 86 -5.54 7.15 -4.74
N GLN A 87 -4.41 6.85 -5.36
CA GLN A 87 -3.64 7.84 -6.15
C GLN A 87 -4.46 8.43 -7.31
N PHE A 88 -5.42 7.68 -7.82
CA PHE A 88 -6.28 8.04 -8.96
C PHE A 88 -7.76 8.24 -8.56
N LYS A 89 -8.03 8.49 -7.27
CA LYS A 89 -9.40 8.55 -6.77
C LYS A 89 -10.29 9.60 -7.47
N VAL A 90 -9.70 10.68 -7.93
CA VAL A 90 -10.42 11.74 -8.65
C VAL A 90 -10.86 11.26 -10.03
N ILE A 91 -10.08 10.40 -10.64
CA ILE A 91 -10.34 9.84 -11.97
C ILE A 91 -11.29 8.65 -11.87
N GLY A 92 -11.13 7.82 -10.82
CA GLY A 92 -11.90 6.60 -10.61
C GLY A 92 -11.52 5.43 -11.53
N ASP A 93 -10.37 5.55 -12.20
CA ASP A 93 -9.92 4.66 -13.27
C ASP A 93 -8.39 4.57 -13.27
N ARG A 94 -7.86 3.37 -13.45
CA ARG A 94 -6.42 3.15 -13.55
C ARG A 94 -6.07 1.95 -14.42
N LEU A 95 -5.31 2.20 -15.47
CA LEU A 95 -4.70 1.17 -16.30
C LEU A 95 -3.29 0.89 -15.81
N ILE A 96 -2.96 -0.39 -15.54
CA ILE A 96 -1.63 -0.81 -15.06
C ILE A 96 -1.17 -2.03 -15.86
N SER A 97 0.04 -2.01 -16.44
CA SER A 97 0.61 -3.20 -17.07
C SER A 97 0.82 -4.32 -16.05
N ILE A 98 0.79 -5.59 -16.48
CA ILE A 98 1.04 -6.73 -15.57
C ILE A 98 2.41 -6.62 -14.90
N ASN A 99 3.43 -6.18 -15.62
CA ASN A 99 4.78 -6.03 -15.07
C ASN A 99 4.85 -4.93 -14.02
N ASP A 100 4.26 -3.76 -14.29
CA ASP A 100 4.20 -2.67 -13.31
C ASP A 100 3.38 -3.07 -12.08
N PHE A 101 2.22 -3.75 -12.29
CA PHE A 101 1.39 -4.24 -11.22
C PHE A 101 2.16 -5.18 -10.28
N ARG A 102 2.92 -6.13 -10.83
CA ARG A 102 3.78 -7.03 -10.05
C ARG A 102 4.83 -6.27 -9.27
N SER A 103 5.54 -5.35 -9.93
CA SER A 103 6.56 -4.51 -9.31
C SER A 103 5.99 -3.66 -8.17
N MET A 104 4.86 -2.99 -8.40
CA MET A 104 4.20 -2.14 -7.40
C MET A 104 3.70 -2.91 -6.18
N LEU A 105 3.35 -4.20 -6.35
CA LEU A 105 2.96 -5.10 -5.25
C LEU A 105 4.16 -5.77 -4.56
N GLY A 106 5.39 -5.55 -5.04
CA GLY A 106 6.59 -6.20 -4.53
C GLY A 106 6.60 -7.72 -4.77
N LEU A 107 6.03 -8.19 -5.87
CA LEU A 107 6.00 -9.60 -6.24
C LEU A 107 7.28 -9.99 -6.96
N ASP A 108 7.97 -11.00 -6.42
CA ASP A 108 9.07 -11.66 -7.10
C ASP A 108 8.60 -12.29 -8.43
N GLU A 109 9.48 -12.33 -9.44
CA GLU A 109 9.16 -12.88 -10.77
C GLU A 109 8.67 -14.33 -10.71
N LYS A 110 9.18 -15.14 -9.78
CA LYS A 110 8.82 -16.55 -9.59
C LYS A 110 7.48 -16.72 -8.85
N LYS A 111 7.09 -15.72 -8.02
CA LYS A 111 5.87 -15.80 -7.22
C LYS A 111 4.66 -15.47 -8.09
N TYR A 112 3.72 -16.41 -8.22
CA TYR A 112 2.55 -16.28 -9.09
C TYR A 112 2.92 -15.98 -10.56
N ALA A 113 3.86 -16.72 -11.10
CA ALA A 113 4.48 -16.49 -12.42
C ALA A 113 3.48 -16.44 -13.59
N THR A 114 2.37 -17.16 -13.52
CA THR A 114 1.32 -17.13 -14.55
C THR A 114 0.24 -16.12 -14.22
N PHE A 115 -0.41 -15.53 -15.23
CA PHE A 115 -1.57 -14.67 -15.01
C PHE A 115 -2.70 -15.39 -14.27
N LYS A 116 -2.91 -16.68 -14.56
CA LYS A 116 -3.89 -17.50 -13.86
C LYS A 116 -3.64 -17.52 -12.35
N SER A 117 -2.42 -17.78 -11.93
CA SER A 117 -2.06 -17.82 -10.50
C SER A 117 -2.10 -16.41 -9.87
N LEU A 118 -1.61 -15.39 -10.57
CA LEU A 118 -1.69 -14.00 -10.11
C LEU A 118 -3.16 -13.56 -9.90
N ASN A 119 -4.02 -13.88 -10.84
CA ASN A 119 -5.45 -13.55 -10.75
C ASN A 119 -6.13 -14.30 -9.60
N GLN A 120 -5.86 -15.59 -9.46
CA GLN A 120 -6.48 -16.44 -8.45
C GLN A 120 -6.06 -16.08 -7.01
N TRP A 121 -4.78 -15.80 -6.80
CA TRP A 121 -4.21 -15.67 -5.46
C TRP A 121 -3.94 -14.23 -5.01
N VAL A 122 -3.95 -13.28 -5.95
CA VAL A 122 -3.66 -11.87 -5.65
C VAL A 122 -4.82 -10.97 -6.05
N ILE A 123 -5.16 -10.91 -7.35
CA ILE A 123 -6.09 -9.91 -7.87
C ILE A 123 -7.52 -10.11 -7.32
N LYS A 124 -8.09 -11.29 -7.54
CA LYS A 124 -9.46 -11.59 -7.09
C LYS A 124 -9.64 -11.48 -5.58
N PRO A 125 -8.76 -12.06 -4.74
CA PRO A 125 -8.86 -11.92 -3.29
C PRO A 125 -8.72 -10.46 -2.82
N ALA A 126 -7.78 -9.70 -3.41
CA ALA A 126 -7.60 -8.29 -3.05
C ALA A 126 -8.85 -7.45 -3.37
N ILE A 127 -9.39 -7.57 -4.57
CA ILE A 127 -10.62 -6.86 -4.96
C ILE A 127 -11.79 -7.27 -4.08
N LYS A 128 -11.96 -8.57 -3.81
CA LYS A 128 -13.01 -9.06 -2.91
C LYS A 128 -12.89 -8.44 -1.53
N GLU A 129 -11.68 -8.39 -0.97
CA GLU A 129 -11.47 -7.80 0.35
C GLU A 129 -11.71 -6.29 0.35
N LEU A 130 -11.28 -5.56 -0.69
CA LEU A 130 -11.56 -4.12 -0.82
C LEU A 130 -13.05 -3.84 -0.85
N ASN A 131 -13.79 -4.56 -1.69
CA ASN A 131 -15.24 -4.39 -1.83
C ASN A 131 -16.03 -4.75 -0.56
N GLN A 132 -15.46 -5.57 0.34
CA GLN A 132 -16.12 -5.99 1.58
C GLN A 132 -15.73 -5.16 2.79
N LYS A 133 -14.53 -4.58 2.82
CA LYS A 133 -13.93 -4.05 4.05
C LYS A 133 -13.33 -2.66 3.90
N SER A 134 -13.38 -2.05 2.72
CA SER A 134 -12.94 -0.68 2.52
C SER A 134 -14.09 0.19 1.98
N ASN A 135 -13.84 1.48 1.89
CA ASN A 135 -14.80 2.42 1.29
C ASN A 135 -14.76 2.44 -0.25
N LEU A 136 -14.10 1.47 -0.89
CA LEU A 136 -14.01 1.39 -2.34
C LEU A 136 -14.89 0.27 -2.91
N SER A 137 -15.61 0.59 -3.97
CA SER A 137 -16.19 -0.39 -4.89
C SER A 137 -15.28 -0.50 -6.12
N VAL A 138 -14.69 -1.68 -6.34
CA VAL A 138 -13.65 -1.92 -7.35
C VAL A 138 -14.05 -3.03 -8.29
N THR A 139 -13.89 -2.79 -9.59
CA THR A 139 -13.95 -3.81 -10.64
C THR A 139 -12.66 -3.80 -11.47
N VAL A 140 -12.38 -4.88 -12.20
CA VAL A 140 -11.19 -4.97 -13.03
C VAL A 140 -11.50 -5.69 -14.34
N ASP A 141 -11.03 -5.11 -15.43
CA ASP A 141 -11.03 -5.69 -16.77
C ASP A 141 -9.60 -6.06 -17.18
N THR A 142 -9.49 -7.09 -18.02
CA THR A 142 -8.19 -7.51 -18.57
C THR A 142 -7.99 -6.97 -19.97
N VAL A 143 -6.89 -6.28 -20.18
CA VAL A 143 -6.47 -5.81 -21.51
C VAL A 143 -5.50 -6.83 -22.08
N LYS A 144 -5.81 -7.35 -23.28
CA LYS A 144 -5.01 -8.38 -23.94
C LYS A 144 -4.18 -7.80 -25.08
N LYS A 145 -2.98 -8.36 -25.27
CA LYS A 145 -2.18 -8.19 -26.48
C LYS A 145 -1.95 -9.57 -27.09
N GLY A 146 -2.68 -9.86 -28.17
CA GLY A 146 -2.77 -11.21 -28.73
C GLY A 146 -3.44 -12.17 -27.74
N ARG A 147 -2.80 -13.30 -27.41
CA ARG A 147 -3.32 -14.33 -26.49
C ARG A 147 -3.03 -14.04 -25.02
N SER A 148 -2.16 -13.08 -24.72
CA SER A 148 -1.69 -12.81 -23.37
C SER A 148 -2.37 -11.58 -22.77
N VAL A 149 -2.63 -11.61 -21.46
CA VAL A 149 -3.07 -10.44 -20.70
C VAL A 149 -1.86 -9.53 -20.53
N PHE A 150 -2.00 -8.30 -21.02
CA PHE A 150 -0.96 -7.27 -21.00
C PHE A 150 -1.13 -6.29 -19.83
N ALA A 151 -2.36 -5.91 -19.55
CA ALA A 151 -2.65 -4.93 -18.52
C ALA A 151 -3.96 -5.23 -17.78
N LEU A 152 -4.13 -4.61 -16.64
CA LEU A 152 -5.34 -4.58 -15.82
C LEU A 152 -5.92 -3.16 -15.87
N HIS A 153 -7.21 -3.07 -16.14
CA HIS A 153 -7.95 -1.81 -16.12
C HIS A 153 -8.90 -1.83 -14.92
N PHE A 154 -8.53 -1.08 -13.87
CA PHE A 154 -9.32 -0.97 -12.66
C PHE A 154 -10.29 0.20 -12.80
N HIS A 155 -11.57 -0.04 -12.49
CA HIS A 155 -12.60 0.98 -12.32
C HIS A 155 -13.03 0.98 -10.85
N PHE A 156 -13.10 2.13 -10.23
CA PHE A 156 -13.40 2.20 -8.80
C PHE A 156 -14.03 3.53 -8.42
N LYS A 157 -14.80 3.50 -7.35
CA LYS A 157 -15.42 4.68 -6.74
C LYS A 157 -15.48 4.53 -5.24
N GLU A 158 -15.53 5.65 -4.52
CA GLU A 158 -15.83 5.64 -3.09
C GLU A 158 -17.32 5.32 -2.90
N ASP A 159 -17.60 4.29 -2.08
CA ASP A 159 -18.96 3.90 -1.73
C ASP A 159 -19.34 4.55 -0.39
N GLN A 160 -20.28 5.49 -0.44
CA GLN A 160 -20.73 6.21 0.76
C GLN A 160 -21.50 5.32 1.74
N GLN A 161 -22.16 4.25 1.28
CA GLN A 161 -22.88 3.33 2.16
C GLN A 161 -21.91 2.49 2.99
N ILE A 162 -20.86 1.99 2.39
CA ILE A 162 -19.79 1.27 3.11
C ILE A 162 -19.06 2.21 4.07
N LYS A 163 -18.88 3.47 3.68
CA LYS A 163 -18.28 4.49 4.53
C LYS A 163 -19.09 4.72 5.81
N MET A 164 -20.42 4.83 5.73
CA MET A 164 -21.28 4.98 6.90
C MET A 164 -21.22 3.77 7.84
N MET A 165 -21.19 2.55 7.30
CA MET A 165 -21.05 1.31 8.10
C MET A 165 -19.69 1.18 8.81
N LEU A 166 -18.68 1.87 8.34
CA LEU A 166 -17.34 1.88 8.95
C LEU A 166 -17.18 3.04 9.97
N GLU A 167 -18.14 3.99 10.00
CA GLU A 167 -18.10 5.15 10.90
C GLU A 167 -18.83 4.88 12.23
N ASP A 168 -19.63 3.82 12.33
CA ASP A 168 -20.25 3.30 13.55
C ASP A 168 -19.31 2.30 14.27
#